data_15549bf82ee51d123bbf5647dc64fba8
#
_entry.id   15549bf82ee51d123bbf5647dc64fba8
#
_cell.length_a   1.000
_cell.length_b   1.000
_cell.length_c   1.000
_cell.angle_alpha   90.00
_cell.angle_beta   90.00
_cell.angle_gamma   90.00
#
_symmetry.space_group_name_H-M   'P 1'
#
loop_
_entity.id
_entity.type
_entity.pdbx_description
1 polymer ?
#
loop_
_entity_poly.entity_id
_entity_poly.type
_entity_poly.pdbx_seq_one_letter_code
_entity_poly.pdbx_strand_id
1 'polypeptide(L)'
;QFLGTGCSIKKACKILDENFFILYGDSFLPIDFSLIEKAYFQEKKPALMTVLKNQDNWDKSNAYFNDKSVSYNKKNPQKNMNYIDYGLNVVKDSIFKNFPSNKAFDLSDIFEDLSNKNLLAGFEIHDRFYEIGSIKGLNDTIEFFKKKEQKV
;
A
#
# COMPACT_ATOMS: atom_id res chain seq x y z
N GLN A 1 -0.38 -5.50 -24.07
CA GLN A 1 -0.07 -4.13 -23.67
C GLN A 1 -0.10 -4.05 -22.14
N PHE A 2 0.96 -3.57 -21.52
CA PHE A 2 0.97 -3.32 -20.08
C PHE A 2 0.02 -2.16 -19.76
N LEU A 3 -0.91 -2.41 -18.82
CA LEU A 3 -1.97 -1.46 -18.49
C LEU A 3 -1.67 -0.61 -17.25
N GLY A 4 -0.58 -0.90 -16.54
CA GLY A 4 -0.30 -0.36 -15.23
C GLY A 4 -1.16 -1.02 -14.13
N THR A 5 -0.72 -0.87 -12.89
CA THR A 5 -1.35 -1.51 -11.72
C THR A 5 -2.77 -1.00 -11.47
N GLY A 6 -3.00 0.30 -11.58
CA GLY A 6 -4.31 0.90 -11.36
C GLY A 6 -5.37 0.45 -12.38
N CYS A 7 -5.01 0.39 -13.67
CA CYS A 7 -5.94 -0.05 -14.71
C CYS A 7 -6.25 -1.55 -14.59
N SER A 8 -5.28 -2.38 -14.17
CA SER A 8 -5.49 -3.81 -13.93
C SER A 8 -6.51 -4.04 -12.81
N ILE A 9 -6.37 -3.33 -11.69
CA ILE A 9 -7.31 -3.41 -10.56
C ILE A 9 -8.69 -2.89 -10.98
N LYS A 10 -8.75 -1.77 -11.72
CA LYS A 10 -10.04 -1.26 -12.24
C LYS A 10 -10.79 -2.30 -13.06
N LYS A 11 -10.10 -3.11 -13.86
CA LYS A 11 -10.74 -4.21 -14.60
C LYS A 11 -11.25 -5.30 -13.67
N ALA A 12 -10.51 -5.61 -12.60
CA ALA A 12 -10.89 -6.60 -11.61
C ALA A 12 -12.08 -6.15 -10.73
N CYS A 13 -12.38 -4.85 -10.60
CA CYS A 13 -13.54 -4.35 -9.85
C CYS A 13 -14.89 -4.95 -10.32
N LYS A 14 -14.95 -5.51 -11.53
CA LYS A 14 -16.17 -6.17 -12.03
C LYS A 14 -16.50 -7.50 -11.33
N ILE A 15 -15.51 -8.09 -10.65
CA ILE A 15 -15.62 -9.40 -9.98
C ILE A 15 -15.22 -9.32 -8.50
N LEU A 16 -14.84 -8.13 -8.01
CA LEU A 16 -14.50 -7.86 -6.62
C LEU A 16 -15.70 -7.27 -5.89
N ASP A 17 -15.70 -7.39 -4.56
CA ASP A 17 -16.65 -6.71 -3.69
C ASP A 17 -16.46 -5.18 -3.74
N GLU A 18 -17.41 -4.44 -3.18
CA GLU A 18 -17.36 -2.98 -3.13
C GLU A 18 -16.11 -2.46 -2.39
N ASN A 19 -15.66 -3.18 -1.35
CA ASN A 19 -14.45 -2.87 -0.61
C ASN A 19 -13.54 -4.10 -0.65
N PHE A 20 -12.27 -3.90 -0.95
CA PHE A 20 -11.31 -5.01 -1.06
C PHE A 20 -9.90 -4.58 -0.67
N PHE A 21 -9.10 -5.58 -0.32
CA PHE A 21 -7.68 -5.41 -0.07
C PHE A 21 -6.89 -5.39 -1.39
N ILE A 22 -5.84 -4.58 -1.41
CA ILE A 22 -4.78 -4.62 -2.41
C ILE A 22 -3.49 -4.99 -1.70
N LEU A 23 -2.87 -6.08 -2.12
CA LEU A 23 -1.60 -6.58 -1.62
C LEU A 23 -0.59 -6.66 -2.75
N TYR A 24 0.64 -6.22 -2.52
CA TYR A 24 1.73 -6.42 -3.48
C TYR A 24 2.16 -7.89 -3.46
N GLY A 25 2.19 -8.49 -4.66
CA GLY A 25 2.33 -9.94 -4.81
C GLY A 25 3.72 -10.51 -4.52
N ASP A 26 4.71 -9.64 -4.35
CA ASP A 26 6.10 -9.97 -4.02
C ASP A 26 6.44 -9.70 -2.54
N SER A 27 5.45 -9.35 -1.72
CA SER A 27 5.64 -8.93 -0.34
C SER A 27 5.00 -9.91 0.66
N PHE A 28 5.73 -10.23 1.72
CA PHE A 28 5.23 -10.91 2.90
C PHE A 28 5.05 -9.90 4.04
N LEU A 29 3.85 -9.82 4.57
CA LEU A 29 3.42 -8.87 5.58
C LEU A 29 3.02 -9.64 6.86
N PRO A 30 3.84 -9.64 7.92
CA PRO A 30 3.57 -10.38 9.16
C PRO A 30 2.60 -9.60 10.09
N ILE A 31 1.41 -9.26 9.58
CA ILE A 31 0.40 -8.47 10.30
C ILE A 31 -0.97 -9.11 10.25
N ASP A 32 -1.84 -8.73 11.18
CA ASP A 32 -3.24 -9.13 11.19
C ASP A 32 -4.09 -8.19 10.31
N PHE A 33 -4.57 -8.69 9.20
CA PHE A 33 -5.39 -7.93 8.23
C PHE A 33 -6.73 -7.50 8.81
N SER A 34 -7.25 -8.20 9.82
CA SER A 34 -8.52 -7.84 10.47
C SER A 34 -8.45 -6.50 11.21
N LEU A 35 -7.27 -6.12 11.70
CA LEU A 35 -7.03 -4.82 12.33
C LEU A 35 -7.13 -3.68 11.29
N ILE A 36 -6.60 -3.92 10.10
CA ILE A 36 -6.59 -2.95 9.01
C ILE A 36 -8.02 -2.76 8.47
N GLU A 37 -8.77 -3.86 8.32
CA GLU A 37 -10.18 -3.81 7.93
C GLU A 37 -11.02 -2.99 8.91
N LYS A 38 -10.88 -3.25 10.21
CA LYS A 38 -11.59 -2.48 11.25
C LYS A 38 -11.24 -1.00 11.20
N ALA A 39 -9.97 -0.65 11.07
CA ALA A 39 -9.52 0.73 10.94
C ALA A 39 -10.12 1.41 9.70
N TYR A 40 -10.14 0.73 8.57
CA TYR A 40 -10.74 1.25 7.33
C TYR A 40 -12.21 1.66 7.53
N PHE A 41 -13.03 0.78 8.11
CA PHE A 41 -14.44 1.09 8.33
C PHE A 41 -14.66 2.19 9.37
N GLN A 42 -13.75 2.38 10.33
CA GLN A 42 -13.81 3.47 11.30
C GLN A 42 -13.51 4.85 10.69
N GLU A 43 -12.57 4.92 9.73
CA GLU A 43 -12.12 6.19 9.16
C GLU A 43 -13.09 6.79 8.14
N LYS A 44 -14.07 6.03 7.63
CA LYS A 44 -15.10 6.48 6.68
C LYS A 44 -14.54 7.17 5.42
N LYS A 45 -13.30 6.89 5.05
CA LYS A 45 -12.66 7.35 3.82
C LYS A 45 -12.69 6.23 2.76
N PRO A 46 -12.67 6.55 1.47
CA PRO A 46 -12.77 5.56 0.40
C PRO A 46 -11.49 4.72 0.21
N ALA A 47 -10.40 5.07 0.89
CA ALA A 47 -9.17 4.31 0.88
C ALA A 47 -8.41 4.45 2.20
N LEU A 48 -7.73 3.38 2.59
CA LEU A 48 -6.78 3.35 3.70
C LEU A 48 -5.48 2.73 3.21
N MET A 49 -4.38 3.42 3.46
CA MET A 49 -3.01 2.96 3.19
C MET A 49 -2.35 2.57 4.50
N THR A 50 -1.79 1.37 4.57
CA THR A 50 -0.87 1.04 5.65
C THR A 50 0.49 1.66 5.37
N VAL A 51 1.09 2.25 6.39
CA VAL A 51 2.38 2.94 6.28
C VAL A 51 3.36 2.44 7.34
N LEU A 52 4.63 2.39 6.98
CA LEU A 52 5.72 2.05 7.89
C LEU A 52 6.67 3.24 7.98
N LYS A 53 7.10 3.58 9.19
CA LYS A 53 8.16 4.57 9.40
C LYS A 53 9.48 4.03 8.85
N ASN A 54 9.92 4.56 7.73
CA ASN A 54 10.95 3.97 6.89
C ASN A 54 12.29 4.71 6.95
N GLN A 55 12.27 6.04 6.93
CA GLN A 55 13.46 6.87 6.93
C GLN A 55 14.52 6.44 5.87
N ASP A 56 14.03 6.02 4.68
CA ASP A 56 14.82 5.51 3.55
C ASP A 56 15.65 4.23 3.83
N ASN A 57 15.25 3.42 4.82
CA ASN A 57 16.00 2.21 5.20
C ASN A 57 15.85 1.05 4.20
N TRP A 58 14.67 0.83 3.65
CA TRP A 58 14.39 -0.34 2.77
C TRP A 58 14.21 0.07 1.32
N ASP A 59 13.52 1.18 1.08
CA ASP A 59 13.36 1.84 -0.22
C ASP A 59 13.11 3.32 0.04
N LYS A 60 12.99 4.14 -1.00
CA LYS A 60 12.73 5.56 -0.88
C LYS A 60 11.38 5.83 -0.23
N SER A 61 11.40 6.60 0.85
CA SER A 61 10.18 7.03 1.53
C SER A 61 9.30 7.87 0.60
N ASN A 62 8.00 7.61 0.61
CA ASN A 62 7.04 8.17 -0.34
C ASN A 62 5.75 8.67 0.32
N ALA A 63 5.70 8.64 1.64
CA ALA A 63 4.55 9.04 2.42
C ALA A 63 4.94 9.90 3.63
N TYR A 64 4.06 10.83 3.98
CA TYR A 64 4.02 11.51 5.26
C TYR A 64 2.74 11.09 5.98
N PHE A 65 2.86 10.61 7.20
CA PHE A 65 1.73 10.19 8.03
C PHE A 65 1.56 11.14 9.21
N ASN A 66 0.35 11.58 9.43
CA ASN A 66 -0.01 12.41 10.56
C ASN A 66 -1.35 11.90 11.15
N ASP A 67 -1.23 11.20 12.26
CA ASP A 67 -2.31 10.61 13.05
C ASP A 67 -3.18 9.64 12.24
N LYS A 68 -4.01 10.13 11.32
CA LYS A 68 -4.99 9.32 10.56
C LYS A 68 -5.00 9.60 9.06
N SER A 69 -4.14 10.49 8.60
CA SER A 69 -4.11 10.91 7.20
C SER A 69 -2.74 10.68 6.59
N VAL A 70 -2.73 10.31 5.31
CA VAL A 70 -1.51 10.11 4.54
C VAL A 70 -1.41 11.15 3.44
N SER A 71 -0.28 11.85 3.39
CA SER A 71 0.17 12.55 2.19
C SER A 71 1.13 11.64 1.43
N TYR A 72 0.80 11.31 0.18
CA TYR A 72 1.50 10.32 -0.60
C TYR A 72 1.97 10.88 -1.94
N ASN A 73 3.24 10.67 -2.28
CA ASN A 73 3.77 10.95 -3.62
C ASN A 73 4.96 10.04 -3.93
N LYS A 74 4.74 9.04 -4.77
CA LYS A 74 5.77 8.08 -5.18
C LYS A 74 6.74 8.67 -6.21
N LYS A 75 6.25 9.53 -7.11
CA LYS A 75 7.05 10.06 -8.23
C LYS A 75 8.01 11.16 -7.79
N ASN A 76 7.51 12.06 -6.91
CA ASN A 76 8.25 13.21 -6.42
C ASN A 76 8.08 13.36 -4.90
N PRO A 77 8.67 12.45 -4.08
CA PRO A 77 8.51 12.51 -2.64
C PRO A 77 9.13 13.78 -2.06
N GLN A 78 8.42 14.38 -1.11
CA GLN A 78 8.86 15.58 -0.41
C GLN A 78 9.87 15.23 0.70
N LYS A 79 10.71 16.18 1.09
CA LYS A 79 11.75 15.96 2.11
C LYS A 79 11.25 15.55 3.49
N ASN A 80 10.00 15.85 3.82
CA ASN A 80 9.37 15.48 5.09
C ASN A 80 8.69 14.09 5.04
N MET A 81 8.69 13.42 3.90
CA MET A 81 8.16 12.06 3.76
C MET A 81 9.18 11.07 4.32
N ASN A 82 8.88 10.51 5.49
CA ASN A 82 9.73 9.56 6.21
C ASN A 82 9.03 8.22 6.45
N TYR A 83 7.85 8.04 5.85
CA TYR A 83 7.10 6.78 5.78
C TYR A 83 7.13 6.20 4.37
N ILE A 84 6.85 4.90 4.28
CA ILE A 84 6.68 4.18 3.02
C ILE A 84 5.32 3.49 3.02
N ASP A 85 4.67 3.40 1.83
CA ASP A 85 3.55 2.50 1.60
C ASP A 85 3.99 1.06 1.93
N TYR A 86 3.33 0.46 2.93
CA TYR A 86 3.69 -0.86 3.45
C TYR A 86 3.32 -2.00 2.52
N GLY A 87 2.49 -1.73 1.51
CA GLY A 87 2.10 -2.71 0.50
C GLY A 87 0.77 -3.42 0.77
N LEU A 88 0.03 -3.07 1.82
CA LEU A 88 -1.35 -3.50 2.06
C LEU A 88 -2.25 -2.28 2.12
N ASN A 89 -3.26 -2.24 1.27
CA ASN A 89 -4.20 -1.14 1.21
C ASN A 89 -5.64 -1.68 1.20
N VAL A 90 -6.59 -0.94 1.75
CA VAL A 90 -8.04 -1.22 1.62
C VAL A 90 -8.65 -0.10 0.81
N VAL A 91 -9.46 -0.45 -0.17
CA VAL A 91 -10.07 0.53 -1.06
C VAL A 91 -11.52 0.20 -1.36
N LYS A 92 -12.28 1.25 -1.64
CA LYS A 92 -13.61 1.15 -2.22
C LYS A 92 -13.49 1.18 -3.75
N ASP A 93 -14.25 0.36 -4.46
CA ASP A 93 -14.27 0.29 -5.94
C ASP A 93 -14.51 1.65 -6.61
N SER A 94 -15.27 2.53 -5.94
CA SER A 94 -15.64 3.84 -6.46
C SER A 94 -14.46 4.77 -6.74
N ILE A 95 -13.29 4.56 -6.09
CA ILE A 95 -12.09 5.38 -6.35
C ILE A 95 -11.59 5.26 -7.79
N PHE A 96 -11.92 4.15 -8.47
CA PHE A 96 -11.51 3.89 -9.85
C PHE A 96 -12.45 4.53 -10.89
N LYS A 97 -13.62 5.05 -10.51
CA LYS A 97 -14.64 5.53 -11.46
C LYS A 97 -14.14 6.65 -12.36
N ASN A 98 -13.37 7.58 -11.83
CA ASN A 98 -12.88 8.76 -12.55
C ASN A 98 -11.61 8.51 -13.38
N PHE A 99 -11.04 7.31 -13.33
CA PHE A 99 -9.84 6.97 -14.08
C PHE A 99 -10.20 6.29 -15.42
N PRO A 100 -9.40 6.48 -16.47
CA PRO A 100 -9.71 5.93 -17.80
C PRO A 100 -9.62 4.40 -17.82
N SER A 101 -10.50 3.75 -18.59
CA SER A 101 -10.42 2.28 -18.77
C SER A 101 -9.57 1.84 -19.96
N ASN A 102 -9.18 2.79 -20.83
CA ASN A 102 -8.48 2.56 -22.08
C ASN A 102 -7.05 3.11 -22.12
N LYS A 103 -6.57 3.67 -21.03
CA LYS A 103 -5.20 4.16 -20.88
C LYS A 103 -4.54 3.50 -19.69
N ALA A 104 -3.23 3.24 -19.81
CA ALA A 104 -2.44 2.76 -18.69
C ALA A 104 -2.33 3.83 -17.61
N PHE A 105 -2.48 3.44 -16.35
CA PHE A 105 -2.20 4.28 -15.18
C PHE A 105 -1.84 3.39 -13.99
N ASP A 106 -1.10 3.93 -13.06
CA ASP A 106 -0.66 3.22 -11.88
C ASP A 106 -1.55 3.47 -10.67
N LEU A 107 -1.57 2.53 -9.74
CA LEU A 107 -2.29 2.67 -8.47
C LEU A 107 -1.77 3.87 -7.66
N SER A 108 -0.49 4.18 -7.79
CA SER A 108 0.13 5.35 -7.16
C SER A 108 -0.52 6.67 -7.60
N ASP A 109 -1.00 6.76 -8.84
CA ASP A 109 -1.69 7.97 -9.33
C ASP A 109 -3.03 8.19 -8.61
N ILE A 110 -3.73 7.09 -8.30
CA ILE A 110 -4.97 7.12 -7.52
C ILE A 110 -4.69 7.56 -6.07
N PHE A 111 -3.70 6.97 -5.43
CA PHE A 111 -3.38 7.30 -4.04
C PHE A 111 -2.88 8.74 -3.90
N GLU A 112 -2.13 9.25 -4.87
CA GLU A 112 -1.73 10.65 -4.91
C GLU A 112 -2.95 11.58 -5.04
N ASP A 113 -3.89 11.27 -5.93
CA ASP A 113 -5.15 12.04 -6.09
C ASP A 113 -5.99 12.03 -4.81
N LEU A 114 -6.17 10.87 -4.18
CA LEU A 114 -6.90 10.74 -2.91
C LEU A 114 -6.21 11.48 -1.77
N SER A 115 -4.90 11.41 -1.69
CA SER A 115 -4.07 12.11 -0.71
C SER A 115 -4.27 13.63 -0.84
N ASN A 116 -4.18 14.17 -2.05
CA ASN A 116 -4.37 15.60 -2.32
C ASN A 116 -5.80 16.09 -1.97
N LYS A 117 -6.79 15.20 -2.01
CA LYS A 117 -8.18 15.47 -1.63
C LYS A 117 -8.48 15.18 -0.15
N ASN A 118 -7.49 14.79 0.65
CA ASN A 118 -7.66 14.32 2.04
C ASN A 118 -8.65 13.13 2.18
N LEU A 119 -8.70 12.27 1.16
CA LEU A 119 -9.54 11.08 1.09
C LEU A 119 -8.76 9.78 1.33
N LEU A 120 -7.47 9.86 1.67
CA LEU A 120 -6.63 8.72 2.01
C LEU A 120 -6.43 8.66 3.52
N ALA A 121 -6.99 7.62 4.15
CA ALA A 121 -6.70 7.32 5.55
C ALA A 121 -5.34 6.63 5.67
N GLY A 122 -4.74 6.68 6.85
CA GLY A 122 -3.50 5.98 7.15
C GLY A 122 -3.64 5.07 8.36
N PHE A 123 -2.86 3.99 8.35
CA PHE A 123 -2.69 3.11 9.50
C PHE A 123 -1.20 2.77 9.63
N GLU A 124 -0.58 3.14 10.74
CA GLU A 124 0.85 2.88 10.98
C GLU A 124 1.08 1.42 11.39
N ILE A 125 2.01 0.78 10.70
CA ILE A 125 2.55 -0.54 11.01
C ILE A 125 3.94 -0.36 11.61
N HIS A 126 4.27 -1.17 12.60
CA HIS A 126 5.58 -1.14 13.27
C HIS A 126 6.49 -2.31 12.88
N ASP A 127 5.91 -3.42 12.42
CA ASP A 127 6.66 -4.57 11.91
C ASP A 127 7.10 -4.33 10.46
N ARG A 128 8.35 -4.67 10.15
CA ARG A 128 8.84 -4.53 8.78
C ARG A 128 8.15 -5.53 7.82
N PHE A 129 8.01 -5.15 6.57
CA PHE A 129 7.66 -6.06 5.48
C PHE A 129 8.91 -6.80 4.97
N TYR A 130 8.68 -7.91 4.27
CA TYR A 130 9.70 -8.67 3.56
C TYR A 130 9.29 -8.78 2.10
N GLU A 131 10.23 -8.60 1.16
CA GLU A 131 9.94 -8.65 -0.27
C GLU A 131 10.96 -9.54 -0.99
N ILE A 132 10.58 -10.04 -2.15
CA ILE A 132 11.41 -10.90 -3.00
C ILE A 132 11.71 -10.29 -4.39
N GLY A 133 11.34 -9.04 -4.60
CA GLY A 133 11.57 -8.29 -5.84
C GLY A 133 13.02 -7.83 -6.03
N SER A 134 13.82 -7.81 -4.94
CA SER A 134 15.25 -7.51 -4.98
C SER A 134 16.09 -8.66 -4.43
N ILE A 135 17.36 -8.75 -4.84
CA ILE A 135 18.29 -9.77 -4.30
C ILE A 135 18.48 -9.59 -2.79
N LYS A 136 18.56 -8.33 -2.32
CA LYS A 136 18.69 -8.03 -0.90
C LYS A 136 17.42 -8.45 -0.14
N GLY A 137 16.25 -8.09 -0.64
CA GLY A 137 14.97 -8.45 -0.03
C GLY A 137 14.76 -9.96 0.02
N LEU A 138 15.10 -10.68 -1.06
CA LEU A 138 15.05 -12.14 -1.08
C LEU A 138 15.93 -12.76 0.02
N ASN A 139 17.17 -12.31 0.17
CA ASN A 139 18.08 -12.81 1.20
C ASN A 139 17.54 -12.50 2.61
N ASP A 140 17.05 -11.30 2.86
CA ASP A 140 16.43 -10.91 4.13
C ASP A 140 15.20 -11.78 4.44
N THR A 141 14.39 -12.08 3.43
CA THR A 141 13.20 -12.94 3.54
C THR A 141 13.58 -14.38 3.90
N ILE A 142 14.59 -14.93 3.23
CA ILE A 142 15.13 -16.28 3.52
C ILE A 142 15.62 -16.35 4.98
N GLU A 143 16.38 -15.35 5.44
CA GLU A 143 16.88 -15.33 6.82
C GLU A 143 15.76 -15.23 7.85
N PHE A 144 14.73 -14.44 7.56
CA PHE A 144 13.57 -14.34 8.44
C PHE A 144 12.88 -15.69 8.63
N PHE A 145 12.59 -16.41 7.55
CA PHE A 145 11.91 -17.70 7.65
C PHE A 145 12.77 -18.78 8.31
N LYS A 146 14.08 -18.83 8.03
CA LYS A 146 15.01 -19.74 8.74
C LYS A 146 15.00 -19.52 10.25
N LYS A 147 15.00 -18.25 10.71
CA LYS A 147 14.93 -17.95 12.16
C LYS A 147 13.57 -18.32 12.78
N LYS A 148 12.50 -18.29 12.00
CA LYS A 148 11.16 -18.66 12.46
C LYS A 148 11.03 -20.18 12.60
N GLU A 149 11.57 -20.95 11.66
CA GLU A 149 11.60 -22.43 11.73
C GLU A 149 12.40 -22.96 12.92
N GLN A 150 13.47 -22.27 13.33
CA GLN A 150 14.31 -22.67 14.48
C GLN A 150 13.63 -22.40 15.84
N LYS A 151 12.50 -21.70 15.89
CA LYS A 151 11.77 -21.38 17.12
C LYS A 151 10.53 -22.26 17.34
N VAL A 152 10.25 -23.18 16.43
CA VAL A 152 9.20 -24.19 16.51
C VAL A 152 9.84 -25.52 16.91
#